data_e68eae43e1bcf0d29f7da7e49b2a1681
#
_entry.id   e68eae43e1bcf0d29f7da7e49b2a1681
#
_cell.length_a   1.000
_cell.length_b   1.000
_cell.length_c   1.000
_cell.angle_alpha   90.00
_cell.angle_beta   90.00
_cell.angle_gamma   90.00
#
_symmetry.space_group_name_H-M   'P 1'
#
loop_
_entity.id
_entity.type
_entity.pdbx_description
1 polymer ?
#
loop_
_entity_poly.entity_id
_entity_poly.type
_entity_poly.pdbx_seq_one_letter_code
_entity_poly.pdbx_strand_id
1 'polypeptide(L)'
;QLLRNLYELQISRSGQNLTILGATSGDTGAAAISGLLGKSGVTVFILYPNGKVSPLQERQMTCTGASNVFPLAIEGTFDDAQRTVKELFSDLSFREEVGLSAVNSINLARILAQSVYYLFAWLRLGPAERECTTFVVPTGNFGNVFAGWLLSRMGITIKGFRVATNQNDVLHRLFHSGEYSLDNVVPSLAPSMDIQVASNFERLLFFILDGDTRRVREVMNSFLEEGRYCFENFAVEGFSSSSVTDREIPEIIHSVNREFGYLVDP
;
A
#
# COMPACT_ATOMS: atom_id res chain seq x y z
N GLN A 1 14.38 5.44 -1.86
CA GLN A 1 15.84 5.44 -2.04
C GLN A 1 16.42 4.03 -2.28
N LEU A 2 16.05 3.00 -1.48
CA LEU A 2 16.57 1.65 -1.67
C LEU A 2 16.26 1.09 -3.07
N LEU A 3 15.00 1.14 -3.50
CA LEU A 3 14.60 0.68 -4.85
C LEU A 3 15.32 1.44 -5.95
N ARG A 4 15.53 2.74 -5.79
CA ARG A 4 16.30 3.56 -6.70
C ARG A 4 17.71 3.00 -6.90
N ASN A 5 18.41 2.71 -5.80
CA ASN A 5 19.78 2.18 -5.87
C ASN A 5 19.81 0.79 -6.51
N LEU A 6 18.77 -0.04 -6.27
CA LEU A 6 18.64 -1.35 -6.92
C LEU A 6 18.41 -1.24 -8.43
N TYR A 7 17.58 -0.30 -8.88
CA TYR A 7 17.40 -0.04 -10.32
C TYR A 7 18.69 0.48 -10.98
N GLU A 8 19.40 1.41 -10.34
CA GLU A 8 20.69 1.87 -10.85
C GLU A 8 21.69 0.72 -10.99
N LEU A 9 21.76 -0.16 -10.00
CA LEU A 9 22.63 -1.34 -10.04
C LEU A 9 22.20 -2.31 -11.16
N GLN A 10 20.91 -2.53 -11.34
CA GLN A 10 20.39 -3.38 -12.41
C GLN A 10 20.73 -2.82 -13.79
N ILE A 11 20.48 -1.54 -14.03
CA ILE A 11 20.80 -0.85 -15.29
C ILE A 11 22.31 -0.92 -15.59
N SER A 12 23.13 -0.65 -14.57
CA SER A 12 24.60 -0.69 -14.74
C SER A 12 25.13 -2.09 -15.09
N ARG A 13 24.42 -3.16 -14.66
CA ARG A 13 24.79 -4.55 -14.92
C ARG A 13 24.25 -5.08 -16.25
N SER A 14 23.01 -4.74 -16.58
CA SER A 14 22.33 -5.26 -17.78
C SER A 14 22.54 -4.40 -19.02
N GLY A 15 22.84 -3.12 -18.85
CA GLY A 15 22.87 -2.14 -19.95
C GLY A 15 21.49 -1.82 -20.53
N GLN A 16 20.41 -2.37 -19.96
CA GLN A 16 19.05 -2.19 -20.46
C GLN A 16 18.36 -1.03 -19.74
N ASN A 17 17.64 -0.21 -20.51
CA ASN A 17 16.78 0.82 -19.96
C ASN A 17 15.55 0.20 -19.30
N LEU A 18 15.02 0.87 -18.29
CA LEU A 18 13.82 0.48 -17.57
C LEU A 18 12.69 1.47 -17.82
N THR A 19 11.53 0.95 -18.18
CA THR A 19 10.28 1.71 -18.24
C THR A 19 9.47 1.40 -16.99
N ILE A 20 9.29 2.39 -16.14
CA ILE A 20 8.50 2.28 -14.92
C ILE A 20 7.08 2.75 -15.20
N LEU A 21 6.11 1.88 -14.99
CA LEU A 21 4.70 2.22 -15.12
C LEU A 21 4.00 2.00 -13.78
N GLY A 22 3.21 2.98 -13.37
CA GLY A 22 2.42 2.88 -12.14
C GLY A 22 1.11 3.64 -12.23
N ALA A 23 0.13 3.20 -11.45
CA ALA A 23 -1.09 3.95 -11.17
C ALA A 23 -1.04 4.47 -9.73
N THR A 24 -1.59 5.66 -9.50
CA THR A 24 -1.59 6.29 -8.18
C THR A 24 -2.92 6.98 -7.87
N SER A 25 -3.30 6.93 -6.59
CA SER A 25 -4.32 7.80 -6.01
C SER A 25 -3.72 9.09 -5.41
N GLY A 26 -2.38 9.27 -5.52
CA GLY A 26 -1.66 10.46 -5.05
C GLY A 26 -0.25 10.16 -4.53
N ASP A 27 -0.10 9.65 -3.30
CA ASP A 27 1.18 9.56 -2.58
C ASP A 27 2.21 8.64 -3.23
N THR A 28 1.80 7.47 -3.70
CA THR A 28 2.71 6.51 -4.33
C THR A 28 3.34 7.07 -5.61
N GLY A 29 2.56 7.82 -6.41
CA GLY A 29 3.05 8.46 -7.63
C GLY A 29 4.10 9.51 -7.35
N ALA A 30 3.82 10.43 -6.45
CA ALA A 30 4.76 11.48 -6.04
C ALA A 30 6.05 10.89 -5.47
N ALA A 31 5.95 9.84 -4.62
CA ALA A 31 7.11 9.14 -4.06
C ALA A 31 7.93 8.40 -5.13
N ALA A 32 7.29 7.74 -6.10
CA ALA A 32 7.95 7.05 -7.20
C ALA A 32 8.72 8.05 -8.09
N ILE A 33 8.07 9.15 -8.45
CA ILE A 33 8.66 10.24 -9.23
C ILE A 33 9.87 10.80 -8.49
N SER A 34 9.71 11.22 -7.22
CA SER A 34 10.82 11.76 -6.42
C SER A 34 12.01 10.79 -6.30
N GLY A 35 11.73 9.49 -6.22
CA GLY A 35 12.77 8.46 -6.14
C GLY A 35 13.54 8.24 -7.45
N LEU A 36 12.94 8.49 -8.60
CA LEU A 36 13.46 8.13 -9.92
C LEU A 36 13.75 9.34 -10.82
N LEU A 37 13.47 10.54 -10.30
CA LEU A 37 13.67 11.81 -10.99
C LEU A 37 15.11 11.95 -11.52
N GLY A 38 15.25 12.28 -12.80
CA GLY A 38 16.54 12.57 -13.44
C GLY A 38 17.49 11.38 -13.55
N LYS A 39 16.98 10.13 -13.39
CA LYS A 39 17.81 8.93 -13.49
C LYS A 39 18.05 8.53 -14.95
N SER A 40 19.31 8.35 -15.29
CA SER A 40 19.69 7.84 -16.61
C SER A 40 19.23 6.39 -16.80
N GLY A 41 18.69 6.07 -17.97
CA GLY A 41 18.19 4.73 -18.29
C GLY A 41 16.86 4.37 -17.63
N VAL A 42 16.19 5.32 -16.96
CA VAL A 42 14.86 5.11 -16.37
C VAL A 42 13.86 6.10 -16.97
N THR A 43 12.77 5.58 -17.52
CA THR A 43 11.60 6.38 -17.94
C THR A 43 10.44 6.04 -17.03
N VAL A 44 9.73 7.04 -16.52
CA VAL A 44 8.67 6.88 -15.52
C VAL A 44 7.34 7.40 -16.06
N PHE A 45 6.34 6.53 -16.15
CA PHE A 45 4.96 6.87 -16.47
C PHE A 45 4.08 6.63 -15.25
N ILE A 46 3.35 7.66 -14.82
CA ILE A 46 2.42 7.56 -13.69
C ILE A 46 1.02 7.98 -14.15
N LEU A 47 0.10 7.01 -14.14
CA LEU A 47 -1.31 7.26 -14.43
C LEU A 47 -2.02 7.70 -13.15
N TYR A 48 -2.78 8.78 -13.24
CA TYR A 48 -3.60 9.26 -12.13
C TYR A 48 -4.97 9.77 -12.64
N PRO A 49 -6.04 9.64 -11.85
CA PRO A 49 -7.37 10.08 -12.24
C PRO A 49 -7.45 11.60 -12.23
N ASN A 50 -7.87 12.19 -13.37
CA ASN A 50 -8.01 13.63 -13.54
C ASN A 50 -8.98 14.22 -12.52
N GLY A 51 -8.54 15.26 -11.80
CA GLY A 51 -9.33 15.96 -10.78
C GLY A 51 -9.68 15.15 -9.53
N LYS A 52 -9.13 13.93 -9.36
CA LYS A 52 -9.41 13.05 -8.20
C LYS A 52 -8.20 12.80 -7.30
N VAL A 53 -7.13 13.54 -7.49
CA VAL A 53 -5.99 13.63 -6.57
C VAL A 53 -5.94 15.03 -5.97
N SER A 54 -5.35 15.19 -4.80
CA SER A 54 -5.27 16.52 -4.19
C SER A 54 -4.42 17.46 -5.07
N PRO A 55 -4.71 18.78 -5.10
CA PRO A 55 -3.94 19.73 -5.90
C PRO A 55 -2.44 19.75 -5.53
N LEU A 56 -2.11 19.46 -4.28
CA LEU A 56 -0.72 19.36 -3.83
C LEU A 56 -0.03 18.13 -4.43
N GLN A 57 -0.66 16.97 -4.35
CA GLN A 57 -0.12 15.72 -4.91
C GLN A 57 0.02 15.80 -6.43
N GLU A 58 -0.95 16.40 -7.12
CA GLU A 58 -0.86 16.62 -8.55
C GLU A 58 0.35 17.50 -8.91
N ARG A 59 0.55 18.60 -8.22
CA ARG A 59 1.73 19.46 -8.41
C ARG A 59 3.05 18.77 -8.11
N GLN A 60 3.09 17.91 -7.09
CA GLN A 60 4.28 17.12 -6.78
C GLN A 60 4.66 16.16 -7.93
N MET A 61 3.68 15.70 -8.70
CA MET A 61 3.91 14.85 -9.86
C MET A 61 4.22 15.63 -11.14
N THR A 62 3.47 16.71 -11.41
CA THR A 62 3.49 17.42 -12.68
C THR A 62 4.53 18.55 -12.76
N CYS A 63 4.93 19.15 -11.63
CA CYS A 63 5.83 20.30 -11.60
C CYS A 63 7.31 19.92 -11.39
N THR A 64 7.71 18.72 -11.79
CA THR A 64 9.09 18.23 -11.56
C THR A 64 10.11 18.75 -12.54
N GLY A 65 9.71 19.11 -13.77
CA GLY A 65 10.60 19.56 -14.85
C GLY A 65 11.58 18.53 -15.36
N ALA A 66 11.47 17.26 -14.93
CA ALA A 66 12.38 16.20 -15.34
C ALA A 66 11.99 15.60 -16.68
N SER A 67 12.98 15.39 -17.55
CA SER A 67 12.78 14.84 -18.90
C SER A 67 12.46 13.36 -18.96
N ASN A 68 12.62 12.64 -17.84
CA ASN A 68 12.38 11.20 -17.76
C ASN A 68 11.09 10.82 -17.03
N VAL A 69 10.24 11.81 -16.68
CA VAL A 69 9.01 11.59 -15.90
C VAL A 69 7.80 12.12 -16.67
N PHE A 70 6.82 11.25 -16.86
CA PHE A 70 5.60 11.50 -17.62
C PHE A 70 4.36 11.18 -16.77
N PRO A 71 3.86 12.12 -15.97
CA PRO A 71 2.56 11.97 -15.30
C PRO A 71 1.44 12.10 -16.32
N LEU A 72 0.52 11.14 -16.36
CA LEU A 72 -0.57 11.05 -17.31
C LEU A 72 -1.92 11.10 -16.56
N ALA A 73 -2.64 12.18 -16.72
CA ALA A 73 -4.01 12.29 -16.24
C ALA A 73 -4.93 11.45 -17.13
N ILE A 74 -5.75 10.60 -16.53
CA ILE A 74 -6.74 9.79 -17.25
C ILE A 74 -8.15 10.22 -16.88
N GLU A 75 -9.06 10.14 -17.84
CA GLU A 75 -10.49 10.27 -17.58
C GLU A 75 -11.02 8.94 -17.04
N GLY A 76 -11.31 8.90 -15.73
CA GLY A 76 -11.72 7.68 -15.05
C GLY A 76 -11.48 7.71 -13.55
N THR A 77 -11.30 6.53 -12.98
CA THR A 77 -11.01 6.30 -11.58
C THR A 77 -9.58 5.77 -11.38
N PHE A 78 -9.16 5.68 -10.15
CA PHE A 78 -7.90 4.99 -9.80
C PHE A 78 -7.93 3.51 -10.22
N ASP A 79 -9.10 2.86 -10.11
CA ASP A 79 -9.25 1.46 -10.51
C ASP A 79 -9.13 1.29 -12.03
N ASP A 80 -9.60 2.26 -12.82
CA ASP A 80 -9.38 2.29 -14.26
C ASP A 80 -7.90 2.40 -14.61
N ALA A 81 -7.17 3.28 -13.93
CA ALA A 81 -5.71 3.38 -14.06
C ALA A 81 -5.00 2.06 -13.70
N GLN A 82 -5.40 1.42 -12.60
CA GLN A 82 -4.85 0.13 -12.19
C GLN A 82 -5.15 -0.98 -13.19
N ARG A 83 -6.37 -1.02 -13.72
CA ARG A 83 -6.75 -2.00 -14.75
C ARG A 83 -5.86 -1.88 -15.97
N THR A 84 -5.68 -0.66 -16.50
CA THR A 84 -4.79 -0.40 -17.64
C THR A 84 -3.36 -0.86 -17.36
N VAL A 85 -2.83 -0.57 -16.17
CA VAL A 85 -1.50 -1.05 -15.77
C VAL A 85 -1.44 -2.58 -15.77
N LYS A 86 -2.44 -3.26 -15.19
CA LYS A 86 -2.48 -4.74 -15.15
C LYS A 86 -2.57 -5.35 -16.54
N GLU A 87 -3.37 -4.77 -17.45
CA GLU A 87 -3.47 -5.22 -18.84
C GLU A 87 -2.12 -5.14 -19.56
N LEU A 88 -1.41 -4.01 -19.46
CA LEU A 88 -0.08 -3.84 -20.04
C LEU A 88 0.96 -4.80 -19.44
N PHE A 89 0.86 -5.11 -18.14
CA PHE A 89 1.75 -6.09 -17.50
C PHE A 89 1.44 -7.54 -17.88
N SER A 90 0.23 -7.85 -18.32
CA SER A 90 -0.16 -9.18 -18.78
C SER A 90 0.33 -9.49 -20.20
N ASP A 91 0.63 -8.47 -21.01
CA ASP A 91 1.28 -8.62 -22.30
C ASP A 91 2.80 -8.82 -22.11
N LEU A 92 3.21 -10.09 -22.13
CA LEU A 92 4.61 -10.47 -21.92
C LEU A 92 5.53 -9.93 -23.01
N SER A 93 5.09 -9.87 -24.26
CA SER A 93 5.87 -9.37 -25.38
C SER A 93 6.16 -7.88 -25.23
N PHE A 94 5.13 -7.09 -24.97
CA PHE A 94 5.26 -5.66 -24.71
C PHE A 94 6.16 -5.38 -23.49
N ARG A 95 5.96 -6.17 -22.42
CA ARG A 95 6.74 -6.03 -21.19
C ARG A 95 8.24 -6.24 -21.40
N GLU A 96 8.62 -7.24 -22.21
CA GLU A 96 10.03 -7.50 -22.53
C GLU A 96 10.60 -6.44 -23.47
N GLU A 97 9.83 -6.04 -24.50
CA GLU A 97 10.26 -5.05 -25.51
C GLU A 97 10.64 -3.70 -24.87
N VAL A 98 9.81 -3.22 -23.95
CA VAL A 98 10.02 -1.90 -23.32
C VAL A 98 10.75 -1.96 -21.97
N GLY A 99 11.15 -3.13 -21.50
CA GLY A 99 11.75 -3.30 -20.18
C GLY A 99 10.81 -2.84 -19.05
N LEU A 100 9.53 -3.24 -19.13
CA LEU A 100 8.49 -2.76 -18.23
C LEU A 100 8.65 -3.25 -16.79
N SER A 101 8.68 -2.33 -15.85
CA SER A 101 8.70 -2.60 -14.39
C SER A 101 7.64 -1.77 -13.68
N ALA A 102 7.13 -2.28 -12.57
CA ALA A 102 6.09 -1.61 -11.81
C ALA A 102 6.62 -0.90 -10.57
N VAL A 103 6.10 0.30 -10.32
CA VAL A 103 6.16 0.95 -9.02
C VAL A 103 4.75 1.10 -8.50
N ASN A 104 4.23 0.06 -7.86
CA ASN A 104 2.91 0.08 -7.25
C ASN A 104 2.96 -0.51 -5.83
N SER A 105 1.85 -0.41 -5.09
CA SER A 105 1.75 -0.93 -3.72
C SER A 105 1.89 -2.45 -3.62
N ILE A 106 1.70 -3.18 -4.72
CA ILE A 106 1.81 -4.66 -4.77
C ILE A 106 3.24 -5.17 -5.04
N ASN A 107 4.20 -4.30 -5.28
CA ASN A 107 5.59 -4.74 -5.50
C ASN A 107 6.19 -5.31 -4.20
N LEU A 108 6.56 -6.60 -4.23
CA LEU A 108 7.12 -7.30 -3.08
C LEU A 108 8.38 -6.63 -2.51
N ALA A 109 9.24 -6.07 -3.37
CA ALA A 109 10.44 -5.39 -2.92
C ALA A 109 10.11 -4.13 -2.08
N ARG A 110 8.99 -3.45 -2.37
CA ARG A 110 8.50 -2.35 -1.54
C ARG A 110 8.04 -2.84 -0.17
N ILE A 111 7.35 -3.97 -0.12
CA ILE A 111 6.90 -4.58 1.13
C ILE A 111 8.11 -4.97 1.98
N LEU A 112 9.08 -5.67 1.39
CA LEU A 112 10.32 -6.04 2.09
C LEU A 112 11.09 -4.82 2.61
N ALA A 113 11.16 -3.74 1.81
CA ALA A 113 11.78 -2.50 2.25
C ALA A 113 11.04 -1.84 3.43
N GLN A 114 9.72 -1.99 3.52
CA GLN A 114 8.92 -1.45 4.62
C GLN A 114 9.14 -2.22 5.95
N SER A 115 9.55 -3.49 5.91
CA SER A 115 9.87 -4.24 7.12
C SER A 115 11.00 -3.60 7.93
N VAL A 116 11.88 -2.83 7.28
CA VAL A 116 12.97 -2.10 7.93
C VAL A 116 12.45 -1.07 8.93
N TYR A 117 11.28 -0.46 8.71
CA TYR A 117 10.71 0.51 9.64
C TYR A 117 10.35 -0.14 10.98
N TYR A 118 9.75 -1.32 10.92
CA TYR A 118 9.40 -2.12 12.09
C TYR A 118 10.64 -2.61 12.83
N LEU A 119 11.62 -3.14 12.11
CA LEU A 119 12.88 -3.57 12.67
C LEU A 119 13.62 -2.42 13.36
N PHE A 120 13.68 -1.26 12.70
CA PHE A 120 14.35 -0.08 13.24
C PHE A 120 13.65 0.42 14.51
N ALA A 121 12.33 0.49 14.55
CA ALA A 121 11.57 0.86 15.73
C ALA A 121 11.78 -0.17 16.85
N TRP A 122 11.66 -1.45 16.55
CA TRP A 122 11.82 -2.55 17.50
C TRP A 122 13.23 -2.58 18.14
N LEU A 123 14.28 -2.32 17.34
CA LEU A 123 15.67 -2.28 17.86
C LEU A 123 15.92 -1.15 18.85
N ARG A 124 15.10 -0.10 18.85
CA ARG A 124 15.18 1.04 19.80
C ARG A 124 14.48 0.78 21.11
N LEU A 125 13.70 -0.27 21.21
CA LEU A 125 12.99 -0.66 22.41
C LEU A 125 13.89 -1.49 23.34
N GLY A 126 13.67 -1.37 24.65
CA GLY A 126 14.28 -2.24 25.64
C GLY A 126 13.76 -3.68 25.56
N PRO A 127 14.48 -4.67 26.14
CA PRO A 127 14.08 -6.08 26.05
C PRO A 127 12.63 -6.36 26.49
N ALA A 128 12.21 -5.79 27.62
CA ALA A 128 10.84 -5.97 28.14
C ALA A 128 9.77 -5.33 27.22
N GLU A 129 10.08 -4.19 26.62
CA GLU A 129 9.17 -3.49 25.69
C GLU A 129 9.00 -4.26 24.38
N ARG A 130 10.06 -4.92 23.90
CA ARG A 130 10.01 -5.74 22.66
C ARG A 130 9.01 -6.88 22.75
N GLU A 131 8.89 -7.50 23.93
CA GLU A 131 7.98 -8.62 24.15
C GLU A 131 6.50 -8.20 24.14
N CYS A 132 6.20 -6.94 24.49
CA CYS A 132 4.82 -6.45 24.58
C CYS A 132 4.44 -5.46 23.48
N THR A 133 5.31 -5.19 22.51
CA THR A 133 5.08 -4.19 21.47
C THR A 133 3.96 -4.59 20.52
N THR A 134 2.99 -3.69 20.38
CA THR A 134 1.96 -3.73 19.34
C THR A 134 2.12 -2.51 18.45
N PHE A 135 2.17 -2.73 17.14
CA PHE A 135 2.19 -1.65 16.15
C PHE A 135 0.77 -1.29 15.74
N VAL A 136 0.41 -0.01 15.87
CA VAL A 136 -0.82 0.54 15.29
C VAL A 136 -0.47 1.06 13.90
N VAL A 137 -1.16 0.54 12.88
CA VAL A 137 -0.79 0.78 11.49
C VAL A 137 -2.00 1.30 10.73
N PRO A 138 -2.02 2.60 10.33
CA PRO A 138 -2.99 3.10 9.37
C PRO A 138 -2.93 2.27 8.09
N THR A 139 -4.07 1.69 7.70
CA THR A 139 -4.04 0.60 6.72
C THR A 139 -5.12 0.75 5.66
N GLY A 140 -4.72 1.06 4.42
CA GLY A 140 -5.55 0.93 3.22
C GLY A 140 -5.16 -0.32 2.43
N ASN A 141 -4.12 -0.25 1.61
CA ASN A 141 -3.65 -1.34 0.73
C ASN A 141 -3.00 -2.55 1.43
N PHE A 142 -2.99 -2.58 2.75
CA PHE A 142 -2.43 -3.66 3.58
C PHE A 142 -0.92 -3.91 3.46
N GLY A 143 -0.21 -3.21 2.58
CA GLY A 143 1.22 -3.46 2.31
C GLY A 143 2.12 -3.19 3.50
N ASN A 144 1.88 -2.10 4.23
CA ASN A 144 2.71 -1.72 5.38
C ASN A 144 2.56 -2.70 6.54
N VAL A 145 1.35 -2.97 6.99
CA VAL A 145 1.10 -3.92 8.09
C VAL A 145 1.56 -5.34 7.74
N PHE A 146 1.40 -5.76 6.48
CA PHE A 146 1.91 -7.05 6.01
C PHE A 146 3.45 -7.12 6.08
N ALA A 147 4.16 -6.03 5.82
CA ALA A 147 5.62 -5.97 5.98
C ALA A 147 6.07 -6.19 7.43
N GLY A 148 5.33 -5.62 8.40
CA GLY A 148 5.56 -5.85 9.82
C GLY A 148 5.26 -7.30 10.22
N TRP A 149 4.14 -7.84 9.76
CA TRP A 149 3.79 -9.24 9.99
C TRP A 149 4.80 -10.21 9.37
N LEU A 150 5.25 -9.94 8.15
CA LEU A 150 6.29 -10.76 7.50
C LEU A 150 7.59 -10.75 8.32
N LEU A 151 8.00 -9.60 8.88
CA LEU A 151 9.14 -9.50 9.77
C LEU A 151 8.98 -10.38 11.02
N SER A 152 7.77 -10.45 11.60
CA SER A 152 7.52 -11.35 12.75
C SER A 152 7.67 -12.83 12.35
N ARG A 153 7.31 -13.19 11.13
CA ARG A 153 7.54 -14.55 10.58
C ARG A 153 9.01 -14.85 10.30
N MET A 154 9.85 -13.81 10.20
CA MET A 154 11.31 -13.94 10.09
C MET A 154 12.02 -14.05 11.44
N GLY A 155 11.28 -14.12 12.54
CA GLY A 155 11.82 -14.38 13.88
C GLY A 155 11.94 -13.15 14.79
N ILE A 156 11.41 -12.00 14.39
CA ILE A 156 11.34 -10.82 15.29
C ILE A 156 10.06 -10.91 16.14
N THR A 157 10.21 -10.94 17.45
CA THR A 157 9.07 -11.00 18.38
C THR A 157 8.28 -9.70 18.35
N ILE A 158 7.08 -9.73 17.80
CA ILE A 158 6.11 -8.62 17.81
C ILE A 158 4.82 -9.18 18.38
N LYS A 159 4.31 -8.58 19.47
CA LYS A 159 3.11 -9.05 20.14
C LYS A 159 1.88 -8.93 19.27
N GLY A 160 1.79 -7.86 18.47
CA GLY A 160 0.61 -7.68 17.60
C GLY A 160 0.66 -6.48 16.68
N PHE A 161 -0.37 -6.47 15.84
CA PHE A 161 -0.65 -5.39 14.88
C PHE A 161 -2.10 -4.95 15.05
N ARG A 162 -2.31 -3.65 15.17
CA ARG A 162 -3.65 -3.07 15.11
C ARG A 162 -3.82 -2.38 13.76
N VAL A 163 -4.69 -2.92 12.95
CA VAL A 163 -5.13 -2.34 11.69
C VAL A 163 -6.05 -1.17 12.01
N ALA A 164 -5.62 0.05 11.69
CA ALA A 164 -6.42 1.25 11.84
C ALA A 164 -6.94 1.69 10.47
N THR A 165 -8.26 1.92 10.35
CA THR A 165 -8.91 2.38 9.12
C THR A 165 -9.65 3.68 9.37
N ASN A 166 -9.95 4.42 8.31
CA ASN A 166 -10.96 5.46 8.35
C ASN A 166 -12.37 4.85 8.17
N GLN A 167 -13.35 5.65 7.83
CA GLN A 167 -14.73 5.22 7.57
C GLN A 167 -14.87 4.27 6.37
N ASN A 168 -13.83 4.12 5.53
CA ASN A 168 -13.74 3.06 4.52
C ASN A 168 -13.13 1.81 5.17
N ASP A 169 -13.93 1.11 5.93
CA ASP A 169 -13.53 0.20 6.99
C ASP A 169 -13.54 -1.28 6.62
N VAL A 170 -13.41 -1.62 5.34
CA VAL A 170 -13.45 -3.00 4.83
C VAL A 170 -12.54 -3.96 5.63
N LEU A 171 -11.35 -3.53 5.98
CA LEU A 171 -10.42 -4.33 6.78
C LEU A 171 -10.86 -4.43 8.25
N HIS A 172 -11.42 -3.36 8.81
CA HIS A 172 -11.94 -3.42 10.18
C HIS A 172 -13.10 -4.42 10.28
N ARG A 173 -14.07 -4.38 9.37
CA ARG A 173 -15.18 -5.36 9.30
C ARG A 173 -14.64 -6.78 9.19
N LEU A 174 -13.66 -7.01 8.32
CA LEU A 174 -13.03 -8.32 8.17
C LEU A 174 -12.40 -8.81 9.48
N PHE A 175 -11.55 -8.02 10.13
CA PHE A 175 -10.86 -8.45 11.36
C PHE A 175 -11.78 -8.50 12.58
N HIS A 176 -12.90 -7.78 12.55
CA HIS A 176 -13.87 -7.73 13.67
C HIS A 176 -14.94 -8.84 13.59
N SER A 177 -15.46 -9.08 12.39
CA SER A 177 -16.61 -9.97 12.18
C SER A 177 -16.38 -11.09 11.17
N GLY A 178 -15.25 -11.12 10.48
CA GLY A 178 -15.01 -12.06 9.37
C GLY A 178 -15.69 -11.64 8.06
N GLU A 179 -16.34 -10.47 8.03
CA GLU A 179 -17.01 -9.97 6.84
C GLU A 179 -16.04 -9.19 5.95
N TYR A 180 -15.69 -9.75 4.81
CA TYR A 180 -14.91 -9.09 3.77
C TYR A 180 -15.86 -8.66 2.66
N SER A 181 -16.34 -7.41 2.71
CA SER A 181 -17.37 -6.90 1.79
C SER A 181 -17.03 -5.53 1.24
N LEU A 182 -17.32 -5.34 -0.06
CA LEU A 182 -17.20 -4.05 -0.73
C LEU A 182 -18.33 -3.11 -0.29
N ASP A 183 -18.00 -1.83 -0.18
CA ASP A 183 -18.95 -0.75 -0.01
C ASP A 183 -18.58 0.43 -0.93
N ASN A 184 -19.40 1.46 -0.98
CA ASN A 184 -19.05 2.68 -1.68
C ASN A 184 -17.90 3.39 -0.98
N VAL A 185 -16.93 3.85 -1.76
CA VAL A 185 -15.84 4.70 -1.22
C VAL A 185 -16.44 6.03 -0.78
N VAL A 186 -16.22 6.37 0.49
CA VAL A 186 -16.62 7.65 1.06
C VAL A 186 -15.37 8.52 1.18
N PRO A 187 -15.31 9.67 0.47
CA PRO A 187 -14.20 10.61 0.62
C PRO A 187 -14.01 11.04 2.07
N SER A 188 -12.77 11.05 2.55
CA SER A 188 -12.44 11.35 3.94
C SER A 188 -11.32 12.37 4.09
N LEU A 189 -11.04 12.78 5.34
CA LEU A 189 -9.88 13.61 5.69
C LEU A 189 -8.55 12.88 5.47
N ALA A 190 -8.58 11.55 5.36
CA ALA A 190 -7.42 10.69 5.10
C ALA A 190 -7.54 9.99 3.73
N PRO A 191 -7.48 10.72 2.59
CA PRO A 191 -7.81 10.18 1.27
C PRO A 191 -6.92 9.02 0.81
N SER A 192 -5.71 8.91 1.31
CA SER A 192 -4.83 7.77 1.03
C SER A 192 -5.36 6.44 1.60
N MET A 193 -6.32 6.53 2.51
CA MET A 193 -6.98 5.39 3.17
C MET A 193 -8.38 5.10 2.61
N ASP A 194 -8.87 5.89 1.64
CA ASP A 194 -10.18 5.72 0.99
C ASP A 194 -10.14 4.53 0.02
N ILE A 195 -10.06 3.32 0.57
CA ILE A 195 -9.82 2.08 -0.16
C ILE A 195 -10.83 1.03 0.28
N GLN A 196 -11.46 0.35 -0.69
CA GLN A 196 -12.34 -0.80 -0.47
C GLN A 196 -11.70 -2.11 -0.93
N VAL A 197 -10.64 -2.08 -1.74
CA VAL A 197 -9.90 -3.28 -2.16
C VAL A 197 -8.46 -3.20 -1.64
N ALA A 198 -8.18 -3.93 -0.57
CA ALA A 198 -6.85 -3.98 0.04
C ALA A 198 -5.91 -4.88 -0.77
N SER A 199 -5.19 -4.32 -1.74
CA SER A 199 -4.44 -5.03 -2.79
C SER A 199 -3.35 -6.02 -2.29
N ASN A 200 -2.93 -5.93 -1.03
CA ASN A 200 -1.94 -6.86 -0.45
C ASN A 200 -2.55 -7.79 0.60
N PHE A 201 -3.85 -7.71 0.88
CA PHE A 201 -4.49 -8.60 1.84
C PHE A 201 -4.44 -10.07 1.37
N GLU A 202 -4.56 -10.32 0.07
CA GLU A 202 -4.43 -11.67 -0.50
C GLU A 202 -3.10 -12.37 -0.13
N ARG A 203 -2.05 -11.60 0.17
CA ARG A 203 -0.77 -12.15 0.63
C ARG A 203 -0.87 -12.72 2.04
N LEU A 204 -1.54 -12.02 2.96
CA LEU A 204 -1.82 -12.56 4.29
C LEU A 204 -2.74 -13.77 4.17
N LEU A 205 -3.78 -13.66 3.33
CA LEU A 205 -4.73 -14.73 3.08
C LEU A 205 -4.05 -16.01 2.60
N PHE A 206 -3.07 -15.91 1.70
CA PHE A 206 -2.25 -17.04 1.27
C PHE A 206 -1.56 -17.76 2.44
N PHE A 207 -1.01 -17.02 3.40
CA PHE A 207 -0.35 -17.62 4.55
C PHE A 207 -1.33 -18.22 5.56
N ILE A 208 -2.46 -17.56 5.84
CA ILE A 208 -3.47 -18.09 6.78
C ILE A 208 -4.26 -19.27 6.23
N LEU A 209 -4.24 -19.47 4.91
CA LEU A 209 -4.79 -20.62 4.22
C LEU A 209 -3.71 -21.67 3.87
N ASP A 210 -2.57 -21.66 4.56
CA ASP A 210 -1.47 -22.61 4.42
C ASP A 210 -0.97 -22.79 2.97
N GLY A 211 -1.02 -21.72 2.17
CA GLY A 211 -0.57 -21.71 0.77
C GLY A 211 -1.58 -22.30 -0.22
N ASP A 212 -2.81 -22.58 0.18
CA ASP A 212 -3.85 -23.07 -0.72
C ASP A 212 -4.31 -21.95 -1.69
N THR A 213 -3.66 -21.93 -2.85
CA THR A 213 -3.93 -20.93 -3.90
C THR A 213 -5.33 -21.04 -4.52
N ARG A 214 -5.97 -22.22 -4.42
CA ARG A 214 -7.34 -22.42 -4.89
C ARG A 214 -8.30 -21.68 -3.97
N ARG A 215 -8.19 -21.91 -2.66
CA ARG A 215 -9.01 -21.22 -1.66
C ARG A 215 -8.79 -19.70 -1.67
N VAL A 216 -7.53 -19.25 -1.84
CA VAL A 216 -7.25 -17.82 -2.01
C VAL A 216 -8.02 -17.23 -3.18
N ARG A 217 -8.01 -17.92 -4.34
CA ARG A 217 -8.77 -17.47 -5.53
C ARG A 217 -10.28 -17.50 -5.31
N GLU A 218 -10.81 -18.51 -4.66
CA GLU A 218 -12.24 -18.58 -4.31
C GLU A 218 -12.67 -17.39 -3.47
N VAL A 219 -11.94 -17.06 -2.40
CA VAL A 219 -12.21 -15.90 -1.55
C VAL A 219 -12.12 -14.59 -2.33
N MET A 220 -11.04 -14.40 -3.10
CA MET A 220 -10.83 -13.15 -3.83
C MET A 220 -11.83 -12.97 -4.98
N ASN A 221 -12.21 -14.05 -5.67
CA ASN A 221 -13.22 -13.98 -6.74
C ASN A 221 -14.60 -13.66 -6.15
N SER A 222 -15.03 -14.36 -5.09
CA SER A 222 -16.29 -14.04 -4.43
C SER A 222 -16.33 -12.59 -3.94
N PHE A 223 -15.26 -12.11 -3.32
CA PHE A 223 -15.15 -10.72 -2.91
C PHE A 223 -15.24 -9.72 -4.08
N LEU A 224 -14.56 -9.99 -5.20
CA LEU A 224 -14.51 -9.07 -6.34
C LEU A 224 -15.75 -9.16 -7.25
N GLU A 225 -16.34 -10.35 -7.42
CA GLU A 225 -17.44 -10.60 -8.35
C GLU A 225 -18.80 -10.46 -7.65
N GLU A 226 -18.92 -10.97 -6.40
CA GLU A 226 -20.16 -10.96 -5.63
C GLU A 226 -20.21 -9.76 -4.64
N GLY A 227 -19.12 -9.01 -4.52
CA GLY A 227 -19.01 -7.88 -3.61
C GLY A 227 -18.74 -8.26 -2.16
N ARG A 228 -18.69 -9.56 -1.82
CA ARG A 228 -18.47 -9.99 -0.43
C ARG A 228 -17.97 -11.42 -0.32
N TYR A 229 -17.27 -11.69 0.80
CA TYR A 229 -16.99 -13.02 1.31
C TYR A 229 -17.09 -13.01 2.83
N CYS A 230 -17.74 -14.03 3.42
CA CYS A 230 -17.87 -14.15 4.88
C CYS A 230 -17.11 -15.40 5.35
N PHE A 231 -16.17 -15.18 6.26
CA PHE A 231 -15.48 -16.27 6.93
C PHE A 231 -16.29 -16.73 8.16
N GLU A 232 -16.46 -18.01 8.35
CA GLU A 232 -17.17 -18.54 9.54
C GLU A 232 -16.44 -18.22 10.85
N ASN A 233 -15.11 -18.30 10.83
CA ASN A 233 -14.25 -17.97 11.97
C ASN A 233 -12.96 -17.30 11.48
N PHE A 234 -13.00 -15.99 11.27
CA PHE A 234 -11.80 -15.24 10.89
C PHE A 234 -11.08 -14.73 12.13
N ALA A 235 -9.96 -15.35 12.43
CA ALA A 235 -9.07 -14.87 13.47
C ALA A 235 -7.61 -15.03 13.01
N VAL A 236 -6.85 -13.97 13.10
CA VAL A 236 -5.42 -14.00 12.84
C VAL A 236 -4.70 -13.61 14.12
N GLU A 237 -3.92 -14.55 14.66
CA GLU A 237 -3.20 -14.32 15.91
C GLU A 237 -2.34 -13.05 15.83
N GLY A 238 -2.40 -12.25 16.89
CA GLY A 238 -1.69 -10.97 16.96
C GLY A 238 -2.34 -9.82 16.19
N PHE A 239 -3.46 -10.03 15.47
CA PHE A 239 -4.16 -8.93 14.81
C PHE A 239 -5.36 -8.44 15.62
N SER A 240 -5.54 -7.13 15.59
CA SER A 240 -6.76 -6.43 16.03
C SER A 240 -7.03 -5.28 15.07
N SER A 241 -8.22 -4.68 15.13
CA SER A 241 -8.57 -3.58 14.25
C SER A 241 -9.40 -2.50 14.96
N SER A 242 -9.38 -1.31 14.39
CA SER A 242 -10.23 -0.18 14.77
C SER A 242 -10.53 0.67 13.55
N SER A 243 -11.68 1.35 13.57
CA SER A 243 -12.05 2.34 12.56
C SER A 243 -12.29 3.68 13.24
N VAL A 244 -12.00 4.78 12.53
CA VAL A 244 -12.20 6.16 12.99
C VAL A 244 -12.90 6.94 11.89
N THR A 245 -13.91 7.71 12.27
CA THR A 245 -14.66 8.57 11.35
C THR A 245 -14.03 9.96 11.23
N ASP A 246 -14.33 10.68 10.15
CA ASP A 246 -13.91 12.07 9.95
C ASP A 246 -14.34 13.02 11.09
N ARG A 247 -15.40 12.67 11.78
CA ARG A 247 -15.85 13.43 12.95
C ARG A 247 -14.91 13.30 14.15
N GLU A 248 -14.31 12.13 14.31
CA GLU A 248 -13.43 11.80 15.43
C GLU A 248 -11.98 12.24 15.18
N ILE A 249 -11.53 12.23 13.92
CA ILE A 249 -10.13 12.53 13.55
C ILE A 249 -9.63 13.86 14.15
N PRO A 250 -10.34 15.02 14.01
CA PRO A 250 -9.87 16.28 14.58
C PRO A 250 -9.75 16.25 16.11
N GLU A 251 -10.67 15.59 16.79
CA GLU A 251 -10.65 15.47 18.25
C GLU A 251 -9.44 14.64 18.72
N ILE A 252 -9.12 13.56 17.99
CA ILE A 252 -7.96 12.72 18.26
C ILE A 252 -6.66 13.51 18.03
N ILE A 253 -6.54 14.23 16.90
CA ILE A 253 -5.37 15.06 16.60
C ILE A 253 -5.16 16.11 17.71
N HIS A 254 -6.20 16.81 18.13
CA HIS A 254 -6.14 17.80 19.21
C HIS A 254 -5.73 17.15 20.54
N SER A 255 -6.28 15.99 20.85
CA SER A 255 -5.94 15.28 22.10
C SER A 255 -4.49 14.86 22.14
N VAL A 256 -3.98 14.23 21.06
CA VAL A 256 -2.58 13.81 20.95
C VAL A 256 -1.64 15.01 21.01
N ASN A 257 -1.97 16.10 20.31
CA ASN A 257 -1.15 17.31 20.36
C ASN A 257 -1.11 17.93 21.76
N ARG A 258 -2.24 17.96 22.45
CA ARG A 258 -2.30 18.52 23.82
C ARG A 258 -1.57 17.66 24.85
N GLU A 259 -1.66 16.31 24.72
CA GLU A 259 -1.08 15.40 25.69
C GLU A 259 0.41 15.14 25.46
N PHE A 260 0.83 15.02 24.20
CA PHE A 260 2.19 14.63 23.83
C PHE A 260 2.98 15.72 23.09
N GLY A 261 2.37 16.85 22.75
CA GLY A 261 3.00 17.92 21.95
C GLY A 261 3.31 17.47 20.50
N TYR A 262 2.64 16.42 20.02
CA TYR A 262 2.88 15.84 18.70
C TYR A 262 1.66 16.02 17.80
N LEU A 263 1.88 16.56 16.61
CA LEU A 263 0.83 16.71 15.60
C LEU A 263 0.84 15.47 14.70
N VAL A 264 -0.22 14.67 14.80
CA VAL A 264 -0.41 13.50 13.93
C VAL A 264 -1.14 13.89 12.66
N ASP A 265 -0.88 13.16 11.59
CA ASP A 265 -1.59 13.26 10.31
C ASP A 265 -2.96 12.55 10.42
N PRO A 266 -3.98 12.97 9.67
CA PRO A 266 -5.31 12.34 9.65
C PRO A 266 -5.28 10.85 9.29
#